data_8f76a0e91787b33bc89f6591d96ac77e
#
_entry.id   8f76a0e91787b33bc89f6591d96ac77e
#
_cell.length_a   1.000
_cell.length_b   1.000
_cell.length_c   1.000
_cell.angle_alpha   90.00
_cell.angle_beta   90.00
_cell.angle_gamma   90.00
#
_symmetry.space_group_name_H-M   'P 1'
#
loop_
_entity.id
_entity.type
_entity.pdbx_description
1 polymer ?
#
loop_
_entity_poly.entity_id
_entity_poly.type
_entity_poly.pdbx_seq_one_letter_code
_entity_poly.pdbx_strand_id
1 'polypeptide(L)'
;MAIERVTLPHTDLNVSRLCFGTMTLGKPLDQAGSTQLVDRCIEAGINFFDTANLYQTGVAETMLGEAIKGRRDKLVIASKVRFKVGDAPDQQGLTRGAILRAIDESLRRLQTDYLDIYYLHAPDHATPIEESLETMNSLVKEGKVRYIAASNYAGWEVVEMLWLAKERGWAAPHISQPMYNLLARGIEQEYLAMCKQFGVSTIVYNPLAGGLLTGKHRQETITPGTRFDNNKLYQDRYWHDRYFKSVEELREIARHAGRSLVSLALSWLLHHTASDVVILGASSLQQLNENLGASEEGPLDEETLNACDQIWQDLRGPLPVYNR
;
A
#
# COMPACT_ATOMS: atom_id res chain seq x y z
N MET A 1 12.84 -8.19 -17.44
CA MET A 1 13.00 -6.75 -17.87
C MET A 1 13.21 -5.90 -16.63
N ALA A 2 13.79 -4.69 -16.76
CA ALA A 2 13.89 -3.79 -15.60
C ALA A 2 12.48 -3.25 -15.28
N ILE A 3 12.12 -3.22 -13.98
CA ILE A 3 10.85 -2.68 -13.52
C ILE A 3 10.77 -1.19 -13.92
N GLU A 4 9.67 -0.81 -14.55
CA GLU A 4 9.39 0.58 -14.93
C GLU A 4 9.44 1.50 -13.71
N ARG A 5 9.90 2.73 -13.90
CA ARG A 5 9.94 3.76 -12.87
C ARG A 5 9.05 4.94 -13.21
N VAL A 6 8.52 5.57 -12.18
CA VAL A 6 7.68 6.76 -12.26
C VAL A 6 8.22 7.82 -11.30
N THR A 7 8.17 9.08 -11.70
CA THR A 7 8.41 10.19 -10.79
C THR A 7 7.08 10.62 -10.18
N LEU A 8 6.98 10.57 -8.86
CA LEU A 8 5.75 10.93 -8.16
C LEU A 8 5.51 12.46 -8.28
N PRO A 9 4.32 12.91 -8.69
CA PRO A 9 3.95 14.32 -8.78
C PRO A 9 4.31 15.12 -7.52
N HIS A 10 4.75 16.36 -7.70
CA HIS A 10 5.19 17.26 -6.62
C HIS A 10 6.37 16.76 -5.77
N THR A 11 7.12 15.78 -6.26
CA THR A 11 8.32 15.25 -5.59
C THR A 11 9.47 15.07 -6.58
N ASP A 12 10.67 14.82 -6.05
CA ASP A 12 11.83 14.37 -6.83
C ASP A 12 12.01 12.83 -6.74
N LEU A 13 11.02 12.12 -6.17
CA LEU A 13 11.09 10.67 -5.98
C LEU A 13 10.84 9.94 -7.29
N ASN A 14 11.88 9.33 -7.85
CA ASN A 14 11.82 8.41 -8.98
C ASN A 14 11.78 6.97 -8.46
N VAL A 15 10.60 6.38 -8.41
CA VAL A 15 10.33 5.08 -7.78
C VAL A 15 9.98 4.01 -8.79
N SER A 16 10.29 2.76 -8.47
CA SER A 16 9.77 1.61 -9.21
C SER A 16 8.25 1.53 -9.10
N ARG A 17 7.54 1.20 -10.17
CA ARG A 17 6.09 1.01 -10.18
C ARG A 17 5.62 -0.16 -9.30
N LEU A 18 6.55 -1.02 -8.89
CA LEU A 18 6.36 -1.97 -7.80
C LEU A 18 7.07 -1.48 -6.54
N CYS A 19 6.36 -1.49 -5.43
CA CYS A 19 6.86 -1.23 -4.08
C CYS A 19 6.81 -2.52 -3.28
N PHE A 20 7.82 -2.82 -2.45
CA PHE A 20 7.76 -3.96 -1.55
C PHE A 20 7.20 -3.58 -0.19
N GLY A 21 6.05 -4.17 0.16
CA GLY A 21 5.40 -4.02 1.46
C GLY A 21 5.96 -5.01 2.49
N THR A 22 6.45 -4.50 3.60
CA THR A 22 7.23 -5.25 4.59
C THR A 22 6.42 -5.89 5.72
N MET A 23 5.10 -5.96 5.60
CA MET A 23 4.20 -6.46 6.67
C MET A 23 4.48 -7.91 7.11
N THR A 24 5.21 -8.68 6.29
CA THR A 24 5.59 -10.07 6.56
C THR A 24 6.96 -10.21 7.21
N LEU A 25 7.76 -9.14 7.30
CA LEU A 25 9.03 -9.16 7.99
C LEU A 25 8.80 -9.26 9.51
N GLY A 26 9.48 -10.18 10.16
CA GLY A 26 9.30 -10.51 11.57
C GLY A 26 8.24 -11.59 11.84
N LYS A 27 7.29 -11.82 10.92
CA LYS A 27 6.34 -12.94 10.96
C LYS A 27 5.63 -13.08 9.60
N PRO A 28 5.77 -14.20 8.88
CA PRO A 28 6.48 -15.43 9.28
C PRO A 28 8.02 -15.40 9.04
N LEU A 29 8.57 -14.33 8.48
CA LEU A 29 9.99 -14.24 8.11
C LEU A 29 10.86 -13.82 9.30
N ASP A 30 11.97 -14.51 9.48
CA ASP A 30 13.08 -14.08 10.35
C ASP A 30 13.97 -13.04 9.64
N GLN A 31 15.07 -12.61 10.29
CA GLN A 31 15.99 -11.63 9.70
C GLN A 31 16.63 -12.12 8.41
N ALA A 32 17.05 -13.38 8.34
CA ALA A 32 17.72 -13.93 7.17
C ALA A 32 16.76 -13.98 5.96
N GLY A 33 15.55 -14.51 6.16
CA GLY A 33 14.51 -14.52 5.14
C GLY A 33 14.07 -13.11 4.72
N SER A 34 14.00 -12.18 5.67
CA SER A 34 13.69 -10.77 5.40
C SER A 34 14.75 -10.11 4.52
N THR A 35 16.03 -10.30 4.85
CA THR A 35 17.15 -9.77 4.06
C THR A 35 17.14 -10.36 2.65
N GLN A 36 16.92 -11.69 2.53
CA GLN A 36 16.85 -12.35 1.23
C GLN A 36 15.74 -11.79 0.33
N LEU A 37 14.56 -11.47 0.89
CA LEU A 37 13.48 -10.84 0.12
C LEU A 37 13.83 -9.42 -0.30
N VAL A 38 14.42 -8.61 0.59
CA VAL A 38 14.85 -7.25 0.29
C VAL A 38 15.93 -7.25 -0.79
N ASP A 39 16.93 -8.14 -0.69
CA ASP A 39 17.97 -8.30 -1.71
C ASP A 39 17.38 -8.65 -3.07
N ARG A 40 16.49 -9.64 -3.11
CA ARG A 40 15.82 -10.05 -4.34
C ARG A 40 14.97 -8.93 -4.97
N CYS A 41 14.30 -8.10 -4.13
CA CYS A 41 13.58 -6.92 -4.62
C CYS A 41 14.55 -5.92 -5.28
N ILE A 42 15.67 -5.61 -4.64
CA ILE A 42 16.67 -4.67 -5.17
C ILE A 42 17.28 -5.22 -6.49
N GLU A 43 17.60 -6.50 -6.54
CA GLU A 43 18.08 -7.16 -7.76
C GLU A 43 17.07 -7.10 -8.91
N ALA A 44 15.77 -7.17 -8.61
CA ALA A 44 14.71 -7.01 -9.58
C ALA A 44 14.51 -5.54 -10.03
N GLY A 45 15.17 -4.57 -9.39
CA GLY A 45 15.06 -3.15 -9.72
C GLY A 45 14.05 -2.38 -8.86
N ILE A 46 13.44 -3.01 -7.84
CA ILE A 46 12.60 -2.33 -6.85
C ILE A 46 13.49 -1.45 -5.97
N ASN A 47 13.20 -0.16 -5.92
CA ASN A 47 13.88 0.80 -5.06
C ASN A 47 12.96 1.42 -4.01
N PHE A 48 11.70 0.98 -3.92
CA PHE A 48 10.71 1.52 -3.01
C PHE A 48 10.24 0.43 -2.03
N PHE A 49 10.36 0.74 -0.72
CA PHE A 49 9.98 -0.15 0.38
C PHE A 49 9.01 0.56 1.31
N ASP A 50 7.90 -0.10 1.61
CA ASP A 50 6.82 0.42 2.45
C ASP A 50 6.72 -0.38 3.74
N THR A 51 6.88 0.29 4.89
CA THR A 51 6.72 -0.29 6.22
C THR A 51 5.74 0.52 7.07
N ALA A 52 5.60 0.21 8.34
CA ALA A 52 4.85 0.97 9.33
C ALA A 52 5.32 0.60 10.75
N ASN A 53 5.21 1.54 11.68
CA ASN A 53 5.52 1.30 13.09
C ASN A 53 4.65 0.19 13.72
N LEU A 54 3.42 0.00 13.20
CA LEU A 54 2.50 -1.06 13.62
C LEU A 54 2.99 -2.47 13.21
N TYR A 55 3.72 -2.62 12.09
CA TYR A 55 4.03 -3.94 11.54
C TYR A 55 4.92 -4.74 12.48
N GLN A 56 4.34 -5.82 13.04
CA GLN A 56 4.95 -6.62 14.10
C GLN A 56 5.49 -5.75 15.27
N THR A 57 4.76 -4.68 15.60
CA THR A 57 5.12 -3.74 16.70
C THR A 57 6.53 -3.17 16.52
N GLY A 58 6.87 -2.77 15.26
CA GLY A 58 8.15 -2.17 14.90
C GLY A 58 9.25 -3.15 14.48
N VAL A 59 9.05 -4.47 14.64
CA VAL A 59 10.05 -5.48 14.22
C VAL A 59 10.29 -5.43 12.72
N ALA A 60 9.24 -5.17 11.91
CA ALA A 60 9.38 -5.04 10.46
C ALA A 60 10.32 -3.87 10.06
N GLU A 61 10.24 -2.73 10.76
CA GLU A 61 11.16 -1.60 10.55
C GLU A 61 12.60 -1.97 10.92
N THR A 62 12.80 -2.67 12.04
CA THR A 62 14.13 -3.12 12.46
C THR A 62 14.75 -4.06 11.42
N MET A 63 13.98 -5.05 10.95
CA MET A 63 14.47 -6.00 9.96
C MET A 63 14.75 -5.34 8.61
N LEU A 64 13.93 -4.38 8.20
CA LEU A 64 14.19 -3.60 6.98
C LEU A 64 15.46 -2.76 7.16
N GLY A 65 15.63 -2.06 8.29
CA GLY A 65 16.83 -1.26 8.59
C GLY A 65 18.12 -2.06 8.46
N GLU A 66 18.16 -3.26 9.04
CA GLU A 66 19.31 -4.17 8.89
C GLU A 66 19.51 -4.61 7.42
N ALA A 67 18.44 -4.95 6.72
CA ALA A 67 18.52 -5.43 5.34
C ALA A 67 19.00 -4.35 4.34
N ILE A 68 18.72 -3.06 4.59
CA ILE A 68 19.11 -1.94 3.70
C ILE A 68 20.43 -1.26 4.09
N LYS A 69 21.13 -1.77 5.07
CA LYS A 69 22.39 -1.19 5.58
C LYS A 69 23.41 -1.01 4.46
N GLY A 70 24.00 0.19 4.39
CA GLY A 70 24.96 0.56 3.35
C GLY A 70 24.39 0.87 1.98
N ARG A 71 23.06 0.91 1.82
CA ARG A 71 22.38 1.22 0.53
C ARG A 71 21.13 2.11 0.68
N ARG A 72 20.98 2.73 1.87
CA ARG A 72 19.83 3.59 2.21
C ARG A 72 19.62 4.74 1.20
N ASP A 73 20.69 5.33 0.75
CA ASP A 73 20.74 6.45 -0.19
C ASP A 73 20.21 6.13 -1.60
N LYS A 74 20.13 4.85 -1.95
CA LYS A 74 19.64 4.37 -3.25
C LYS A 74 18.17 3.94 -3.22
N LEU A 75 17.55 4.01 -2.05
CA LEU A 75 16.21 3.47 -1.80
C LEU A 75 15.26 4.56 -1.32
N VAL A 76 13.99 4.41 -1.66
CA VAL A 76 12.88 5.19 -1.13
C VAL A 76 12.22 4.37 -0.02
N ILE A 77 12.21 4.92 1.20
CA ILE A 77 11.67 4.24 2.38
C ILE A 77 10.48 5.03 2.90
N ALA A 78 9.35 4.34 3.01
CA ALA A 78 8.14 4.87 3.62
C ALA A 78 7.83 4.18 4.94
N SER A 79 7.40 4.94 5.95
CA SER A 79 6.79 4.40 7.17
C SER A 79 5.52 5.17 7.53
N LYS A 80 4.81 4.73 8.58
CA LYS A 80 3.47 5.22 8.91
C LYS A 80 3.25 5.31 10.42
N VAL A 81 2.37 6.24 10.85
CA VAL A 81 1.96 6.45 12.25
C VAL A 81 0.44 6.50 12.36
N ARG A 82 -0.12 6.02 13.43
CA ARG A 82 -1.51 6.18 13.91
C ARG A 82 -1.96 5.06 14.84
N PHE A 83 -1.73 3.81 14.43
CA PHE A 83 -2.26 2.66 15.17
C PHE A 83 -1.47 2.40 16.45
N LYS A 84 -2.14 1.74 17.40
CA LYS A 84 -1.55 1.40 18.70
C LYS A 84 -0.35 0.49 18.55
N VAL A 85 0.79 0.89 19.13
CA VAL A 85 2.04 0.12 19.17
C VAL A 85 2.51 -0.19 20.61
N GLY A 86 1.80 0.33 21.60
CA GLY A 86 2.07 0.12 23.03
C GLY A 86 0.95 0.67 23.88
N ASP A 87 1.09 0.68 25.20
CA ASP A 87 0.01 1.06 26.12
C ASP A 87 0.06 2.52 26.60
N ALA A 88 1.15 3.25 26.33
CA ALA A 88 1.23 4.67 26.65
C ALA A 88 0.31 5.49 25.73
N PRO A 89 -0.28 6.61 26.23
CA PRO A 89 -1.20 7.44 25.45
C PRO A 89 -0.65 7.96 24.14
N ASP A 90 0.67 8.26 24.08
CA ASP A 90 1.40 8.75 22.91
C ASP A 90 1.92 7.61 21.99
N GLN A 91 1.52 6.37 22.25
CA GLN A 91 1.83 5.21 21.40
C GLN A 91 0.67 4.86 20.46
N GLN A 92 -0.26 5.78 20.26
CA GLN A 92 -1.37 5.70 19.29
C GLN A 92 -1.86 7.09 18.92
N GLY A 93 -2.64 7.17 17.83
CA GLY A 93 -3.26 8.42 17.37
C GLY A 93 -2.32 9.29 16.55
N LEU A 94 -2.80 10.52 16.29
CA LEU A 94 -2.12 11.50 15.45
C LEU A 94 -1.90 12.84 16.15
N THR A 95 -1.92 12.85 17.48
CA THR A 95 -1.51 14.03 18.25
C THR A 95 -0.04 14.36 17.99
N ARG A 96 0.36 15.60 18.24
CA ARG A 96 1.76 16.04 18.12
C ARG A 96 2.71 15.11 18.87
N GLY A 97 2.39 14.76 20.12
CA GLY A 97 3.24 13.88 20.93
C GLY A 97 3.38 12.49 20.31
N ALA A 98 2.29 11.91 19.84
CA ALA A 98 2.27 10.59 19.21
C ALA A 98 3.11 10.54 17.92
N ILE A 99 2.97 11.56 17.06
CA ILE A 99 3.72 11.64 15.80
C ILE A 99 5.22 11.80 16.07
N LEU A 100 5.63 12.73 16.95
CA LEU A 100 7.03 12.98 17.25
C LEU A 100 7.70 11.76 17.87
N ARG A 101 7.03 11.09 18.79
CA ARG A 101 7.57 9.84 19.36
C ARG A 101 7.68 8.74 18.31
N ALA A 102 6.66 8.55 17.49
CA ALA A 102 6.64 7.49 16.50
C ALA A 102 7.72 7.65 15.44
N ILE A 103 7.99 8.87 14.97
CA ILE A 103 9.05 9.11 13.98
C ILE A 103 10.44 8.82 14.57
N ASP A 104 10.75 9.28 15.79
CA ASP A 104 12.04 9.04 16.41
C ASP A 104 12.28 7.54 16.64
N GLU A 105 11.27 6.81 17.08
CA GLU A 105 11.32 5.36 17.21
C GLU A 105 11.49 4.65 15.86
N SER A 106 10.80 5.09 14.81
CA SER A 106 10.91 4.53 13.45
C SER A 106 12.28 4.76 12.85
N LEU A 107 12.83 5.98 12.94
CA LEU A 107 14.19 6.30 12.47
C LEU A 107 15.26 5.46 13.17
N ARG A 108 15.13 5.29 14.50
CA ARG A 108 16.03 4.43 15.28
C ARG A 108 15.96 2.96 14.82
N ARG A 109 14.76 2.40 14.60
CA ARG A 109 14.57 1.01 14.13
C ARG A 109 15.09 0.81 12.71
N LEU A 110 14.84 1.77 11.83
CA LEU A 110 15.29 1.75 10.43
C LEU A 110 16.77 2.10 10.26
N GLN A 111 17.45 2.56 11.34
CA GLN A 111 18.86 2.96 11.36
C GLN A 111 19.16 4.02 10.29
N THR A 112 18.33 5.04 10.20
CA THR A 112 18.44 6.15 9.25
C THR A 112 18.03 7.47 9.90
N ASP A 113 18.52 8.58 9.37
CA ASP A 113 18.24 9.92 9.89
C ASP A 113 16.98 10.53 9.27
N TYR A 114 16.45 9.93 8.21
CA TYR A 114 15.28 10.44 7.50
C TYR A 114 14.42 9.34 6.87
N LEU A 115 13.14 9.66 6.66
CA LEU A 115 12.22 8.91 5.79
C LEU A 115 11.98 9.70 4.50
N ASP A 116 11.85 9.00 3.39
CA ASP A 116 11.44 9.64 2.13
C ASP A 116 9.96 9.98 2.17
N ILE A 117 9.12 9.08 2.67
CA ILE A 117 7.67 9.27 2.78
C ILE A 117 7.20 8.88 4.19
N TYR A 118 6.40 9.77 4.82
CA TYR A 118 5.78 9.45 6.10
C TYR A 118 4.27 9.62 6.03
N TYR A 119 3.56 8.51 6.30
CA TYR A 119 2.10 8.48 6.18
C TYR A 119 1.39 8.72 7.51
N LEU A 120 0.35 9.54 7.46
CA LEU A 120 -0.78 9.40 8.36
C LEU A 120 -1.53 8.13 7.95
N HIS A 121 -1.43 7.04 8.76
CA HIS A 121 -1.80 5.67 8.34
C HIS A 121 -3.32 5.46 8.16
N ALA A 122 -4.12 6.23 8.90
CA ALA A 122 -5.58 6.30 8.80
C ALA A 122 -6.06 7.56 9.53
N PRO A 123 -7.29 8.03 9.29
CA PRO A 123 -7.89 9.14 10.04
C PRO A 123 -7.87 8.92 11.55
N ASP A 124 -7.66 9.98 12.29
CA ASP A 124 -7.82 10.06 13.74
C ASP A 124 -8.76 11.20 14.09
N HIS A 125 -10.05 10.90 14.07
CA HIS A 125 -11.08 11.91 14.31
C HIS A 125 -11.12 12.48 15.75
N ALA A 126 -10.29 11.94 16.65
CA ALA A 126 -10.11 12.50 17.99
C ALA A 126 -9.07 13.63 18.02
N THR A 127 -8.24 13.75 16.99
CA THR A 127 -7.22 14.78 16.85
C THR A 127 -7.56 15.70 15.67
N PRO A 128 -7.59 17.05 15.87
CA PRO A 128 -7.76 17.96 14.74
C PRO A 128 -6.70 17.73 13.66
N ILE A 129 -7.12 17.65 12.40
CA ILE A 129 -6.21 17.37 11.29
C ILE A 129 -5.14 18.46 11.15
N GLU A 130 -5.43 19.69 11.52
CA GLU A 130 -4.48 20.82 11.56
C GLU A 130 -3.28 20.51 12.47
N GLU A 131 -3.52 19.98 13.69
CA GLU A 131 -2.43 19.61 14.61
C GLU A 131 -1.50 18.55 14.00
N SER A 132 -2.12 17.54 13.37
CA SER A 132 -1.36 16.47 12.70
C SER A 132 -0.52 17.01 11.54
N LEU A 133 -1.11 17.84 10.67
CA LEU A 133 -0.41 18.44 9.52
C LEU A 133 0.68 19.42 9.93
N GLU A 134 0.45 20.25 10.93
CA GLU A 134 1.47 21.15 11.47
C GLU A 134 2.68 20.38 11.99
N THR A 135 2.40 19.27 12.70
CA THR A 135 3.45 18.38 13.22
C THR A 135 4.22 17.72 12.07
N MET A 136 3.52 17.16 11.08
CA MET A 136 4.16 16.57 9.90
C MET A 136 5.02 17.61 9.14
N ASN A 137 4.52 18.84 8.99
CA ASN A 137 5.29 19.95 8.39
C ASN A 137 6.55 20.29 9.20
N SER A 138 6.50 20.20 10.54
CA SER A 138 7.71 20.42 11.36
C SER A 138 8.78 19.37 11.09
N LEU A 139 8.37 18.09 10.89
CA LEU A 139 9.29 17.01 10.54
C LEU A 139 9.95 17.20 9.17
N VAL A 140 9.21 17.78 8.21
CA VAL A 140 9.80 18.14 6.91
C VAL A 140 10.82 19.26 7.07
N LYS A 141 10.52 20.30 7.86
CA LYS A 141 11.46 21.41 8.14
C LYS A 141 12.70 20.94 8.90
N GLU A 142 12.56 19.94 9.77
CA GLU A 142 13.67 19.32 10.50
C GLU A 142 14.52 18.36 9.63
N GLY A 143 14.04 18.04 8.42
CA GLY A 143 14.71 17.09 7.51
C GLY A 143 14.55 15.62 7.91
N LYS A 144 13.73 15.31 8.92
CA LYS A 144 13.41 13.93 9.31
C LYS A 144 12.50 13.21 8.31
N VAL A 145 11.70 13.96 7.55
CA VAL A 145 10.77 13.47 6.54
C VAL A 145 10.92 14.31 5.29
N ARG A 146 11.01 13.69 4.11
CA ARG A 146 11.07 14.43 2.85
C ARG A 146 9.66 14.79 2.36
N TYR A 147 8.76 13.83 2.35
CA TYR A 147 7.38 14.00 1.89
C TYR A 147 6.38 13.39 2.86
N ILE A 148 5.31 14.14 3.14
CA ILE A 148 4.20 13.65 3.94
C ILE A 148 3.14 13.03 3.04
N ALA A 149 2.38 12.07 3.58
CA ALA A 149 1.41 11.30 2.82
C ALA A 149 0.21 10.89 3.69
N ALA A 150 -0.88 10.47 3.03
CA ALA A 150 -2.09 10.00 3.67
C ALA A 150 -2.45 8.58 3.22
N SER A 151 -3.02 7.76 4.12
CA SER A 151 -3.51 6.43 3.80
C SER A 151 -4.88 6.20 4.44
N ASN A 152 -5.80 5.54 3.73
CA ASN A 152 -7.16 5.25 4.21
C ASN A 152 -8.03 6.48 4.52
N TYR A 153 -7.73 7.64 3.96
CA TYR A 153 -8.55 8.84 4.03
C TYR A 153 -9.58 8.88 2.90
N ALA A 154 -10.73 9.48 3.13
CA ALA A 154 -11.69 9.79 2.08
C ALA A 154 -11.14 10.90 1.15
N GLY A 155 -11.64 10.97 -0.10
CA GLY A 155 -11.18 11.98 -1.06
C GLY A 155 -11.36 13.42 -0.55
N TRP A 156 -12.47 13.72 0.10
CA TRP A 156 -12.72 15.04 0.67
C TRP A 156 -11.75 15.40 1.82
N GLU A 157 -11.33 14.42 2.64
CA GLU A 157 -10.34 14.64 3.70
C GLU A 157 -8.96 14.94 3.12
N VAL A 158 -8.58 14.26 2.02
CA VAL A 158 -7.33 14.58 1.30
C VAL A 158 -7.37 16.00 0.75
N VAL A 159 -8.48 16.43 0.15
CA VAL A 159 -8.66 17.80 -0.35
C VAL A 159 -8.59 18.81 0.79
N GLU A 160 -9.21 18.53 1.94
CA GLU A 160 -9.12 19.38 3.13
C GLU A 160 -7.66 19.56 3.57
N MET A 161 -6.89 18.48 3.65
CA MET A 161 -5.45 18.55 3.99
C MET A 161 -4.66 19.38 2.98
N LEU A 162 -4.93 19.25 1.69
CA LEU A 162 -4.28 20.06 0.64
C LEU A 162 -4.62 21.55 0.78
N TRP A 163 -5.87 21.88 1.11
CA TRP A 163 -6.30 23.26 1.34
C TRP A 163 -5.64 23.85 2.56
N LEU A 164 -5.65 23.17 3.70
CA LEU A 164 -4.99 23.60 4.92
C LEU A 164 -3.49 23.84 4.70
N ALA A 165 -2.83 22.89 4.05
CA ALA A 165 -1.41 23.01 3.73
C ALA A 165 -1.13 24.26 2.87
N LYS A 166 -1.96 24.51 1.86
CA LYS A 166 -1.85 25.70 1.01
C LYS A 166 -2.05 27.00 1.79
N GLU A 167 -3.09 27.10 2.61
CA GLU A 167 -3.39 28.29 3.42
C GLU A 167 -2.28 28.62 4.42
N ARG A 168 -1.70 27.58 5.05
CA ARG A 168 -0.70 27.72 6.10
C ARG A 168 0.75 27.75 5.56
N GLY A 169 0.95 27.51 4.26
CA GLY A 169 2.28 27.36 3.68
C GLY A 169 3.04 26.14 4.21
N TRP A 170 2.32 25.06 4.47
CA TRP A 170 2.85 23.79 4.95
C TRP A 170 3.15 22.83 3.81
N ALA A 171 3.95 21.79 4.10
CA ALA A 171 4.09 20.64 3.22
C ALA A 171 2.72 19.98 2.99
N ALA A 172 2.41 19.62 1.74
CA ALA A 172 1.13 19.06 1.36
C ALA A 172 1.23 17.55 1.08
N PRO A 173 0.22 16.73 1.47
CA PRO A 173 0.23 15.29 1.25
C PRO A 173 -0.18 14.94 -0.20
N HIS A 174 0.71 15.16 -1.16
CA HIS A 174 0.50 14.79 -2.57
C HIS A 174 0.75 13.31 -2.87
N ILE A 175 0.79 12.47 -1.84
CA ILE A 175 0.93 11.01 -1.96
C ILE A 175 -0.17 10.37 -1.15
N SER A 176 -0.89 9.44 -1.76
CA SER A 176 -1.98 8.71 -1.12
C SER A 176 -1.83 7.20 -1.28
N GLN A 177 -2.19 6.45 -0.22
CA GLN A 177 -2.13 5.00 -0.21
C GLN A 177 -3.52 4.39 0.03
N PRO A 178 -4.37 4.24 -1.00
CA PRO A 178 -5.67 3.60 -0.92
C PRO A 178 -5.61 2.09 -1.18
N MET A 179 -6.64 1.36 -0.71
CA MET A 179 -6.87 -0.04 -1.08
C MET A 179 -7.45 -0.12 -2.48
N TYR A 180 -6.85 -0.98 -3.34
CA TYR A 180 -7.34 -1.18 -4.70
C TYR A 180 -6.96 -2.54 -5.26
N ASN A 181 -7.93 -3.25 -5.83
CA ASN A 181 -7.76 -4.54 -6.52
C ASN A 181 -9.03 -4.90 -7.30
N LEU A 182 -9.01 -6.00 -8.06
CA LEU A 182 -10.15 -6.45 -8.88
C LEU A 182 -11.46 -6.66 -8.11
N LEU A 183 -11.39 -6.94 -6.79
CA LEU A 183 -12.56 -7.15 -5.94
C LEU A 183 -12.99 -5.90 -5.16
N ALA A 184 -12.18 -4.85 -5.14
CA ALA A 184 -12.40 -3.64 -4.34
C ALA A 184 -12.01 -2.40 -5.15
N ARG A 185 -12.91 -1.95 -6.02
CA ARG A 185 -12.69 -0.86 -6.99
C ARG A 185 -13.45 0.43 -6.62
N GLY A 186 -13.90 0.57 -5.39
CA GLY A 186 -14.71 1.72 -4.95
C GLY A 186 -14.04 3.08 -5.15
N ILE A 187 -12.69 3.15 -5.16
CA ILE A 187 -11.94 4.40 -5.42
C ILE A 187 -12.11 4.95 -6.84
N GLU A 188 -12.59 4.15 -7.79
CA GLU A 188 -12.85 4.59 -9.16
C GLU A 188 -14.01 5.59 -9.25
N GLN A 189 -14.92 5.59 -8.29
CA GLN A 189 -16.12 6.40 -8.32
C GLN A 189 -15.82 7.90 -8.28
N GLU A 190 -14.88 8.34 -7.43
CA GLU A 190 -14.46 9.75 -7.35
C GLU A 190 -13.00 9.95 -6.93
N TYR A 191 -12.45 9.02 -6.12
CA TYR A 191 -11.13 9.19 -5.50
C TYR A 191 -10.01 9.33 -6.54
N LEU A 192 -9.99 8.50 -7.57
CA LEU A 192 -8.99 8.57 -8.64
C LEU A 192 -9.13 9.87 -9.46
N ALA A 193 -10.37 10.33 -9.69
CA ALA A 193 -10.60 11.62 -10.34
C ALA A 193 -10.07 12.78 -9.50
N MET A 194 -10.29 12.75 -8.17
CA MET A 194 -9.73 13.69 -7.23
C MET A 194 -8.19 13.66 -7.26
N CYS A 195 -7.58 12.49 -7.19
CA CYS A 195 -6.12 12.34 -7.25
C CYS A 195 -5.55 12.99 -8.53
N LYS A 196 -6.15 12.71 -9.68
CA LYS A 196 -5.75 13.31 -10.96
C LYS A 196 -5.91 14.83 -10.95
N GLN A 197 -7.04 15.35 -10.44
CA GLN A 197 -7.33 16.79 -10.42
C GLN A 197 -6.35 17.58 -9.54
N PHE A 198 -5.94 17.01 -8.41
CA PHE A 198 -5.09 17.68 -7.43
C PHE A 198 -3.62 17.25 -7.48
N GLY A 199 -3.23 16.42 -8.46
CA GLY A 199 -1.85 15.93 -8.58
C GLY A 199 -1.41 15.08 -7.40
N VAL A 200 -2.30 14.21 -6.90
CA VAL A 200 -2.00 13.29 -5.80
C VAL A 200 -1.63 11.93 -6.37
N SER A 201 -0.42 11.45 -6.05
CA SER A 201 0.04 10.12 -6.45
C SER A 201 -0.75 9.02 -5.73
N THR A 202 -1.04 7.93 -6.44
CA THR A 202 -1.73 6.76 -5.89
C THR A 202 -0.78 5.57 -5.76
N ILE A 203 -0.50 5.18 -4.51
CA ILE A 203 0.31 4.01 -4.16
C ILE A 203 -0.63 2.96 -3.59
N VAL A 204 -1.08 2.02 -4.41
CA VAL A 204 -2.18 1.13 -4.01
C VAL A 204 -1.71 -0.10 -3.27
N TYR A 205 -2.43 -0.46 -2.21
CA TYR A 205 -2.15 -1.64 -1.41
C TYR A 205 -3.21 -2.74 -1.58
N ASN A 206 -2.91 -3.96 -1.15
CA ASN A 206 -3.77 -5.14 -1.26
C ASN A 206 -4.05 -5.58 -2.72
N PRO A 207 -3.07 -5.60 -3.62
CA PRO A 207 -3.29 -5.97 -5.02
C PRO A 207 -3.91 -7.36 -5.19
N LEU A 208 -3.63 -8.28 -4.26
CA LEU A 208 -4.14 -9.64 -4.24
C LEU A 208 -5.25 -9.87 -3.21
N ALA A 209 -5.95 -8.83 -2.75
CA ALA A 209 -7.08 -8.91 -1.81
C ALA A 209 -6.76 -9.75 -0.56
N GLY A 210 -5.61 -9.48 0.10
CA GLY A 210 -5.15 -10.26 1.25
C GLY A 210 -4.69 -11.67 0.92
N GLY A 211 -4.58 -12.02 -0.34
CA GLY A 211 -4.25 -13.34 -0.85
C GLY A 211 -5.44 -14.09 -1.44
N LEU A 212 -6.65 -13.53 -1.44
CA LEU A 212 -7.83 -14.15 -2.02
C LEU A 212 -7.66 -14.35 -3.54
N LEU A 213 -7.11 -13.34 -4.23
CA LEU A 213 -6.78 -13.38 -5.67
C LEU A 213 -5.56 -14.27 -6.03
N THR A 214 -5.05 -15.07 -5.10
CA THR A 214 -4.15 -16.19 -5.43
C THR A 214 -4.93 -17.47 -5.75
N GLY A 215 -6.24 -17.50 -5.41
CA GLY A 215 -7.11 -18.66 -5.59
C GLY A 215 -6.83 -19.84 -4.65
N LYS A 216 -5.94 -19.71 -3.66
CA LYS A 216 -5.57 -20.80 -2.74
C LYS A 216 -6.57 -21.00 -1.59
N HIS A 217 -7.37 -19.99 -1.28
CA HIS A 217 -8.32 -20.02 -0.17
C HIS A 217 -9.59 -20.80 -0.54
N ARG A 218 -10.16 -21.48 0.46
CA ARG A 218 -11.46 -22.13 0.39
C ARG A 218 -12.38 -21.50 1.41
N GLN A 219 -13.63 -21.25 1.03
CA GLN A 219 -14.57 -20.50 1.86
C GLN A 219 -14.86 -21.21 3.19
N GLU A 220 -14.95 -22.55 3.17
CA GLU A 220 -15.33 -23.38 4.29
C GLU A 220 -14.28 -23.40 5.41
N THR A 221 -13.02 -23.01 5.10
CA THR A 221 -11.92 -23.16 6.05
C THR A 221 -10.88 -22.07 5.93
N ILE A 222 -10.66 -21.33 7.00
CA ILE A 222 -9.54 -20.39 7.09
C ILE A 222 -8.26 -21.17 7.38
N THR A 223 -7.33 -21.14 6.45
CA THR A 223 -6.04 -21.81 6.61
C THR A 223 -5.19 -21.09 7.66
N PRO A 224 -4.68 -21.80 8.69
CA PRO A 224 -3.79 -21.21 9.70
C PRO A 224 -2.55 -20.54 9.10
N GLY A 225 -2.10 -19.46 9.73
CA GLY A 225 -0.92 -18.71 9.29
C GLY A 225 -1.12 -17.83 8.05
N THR A 226 -2.34 -17.79 7.48
CA THR A 226 -2.67 -16.87 6.39
C THR A 226 -3.09 -15.49 6.92
N ARG A 227 -3.24 -14.53 6.01
CA ARG A 227 -3.69 -13.16 6.33
C ARG A 227 -5.08 -13.12 6.97
N PHE A 228 -5.90 -14.14 6.73
CA PHE A 228 -7.25 -14.27 7.27
C PHE A 228 -7.30 -14.95 8.65
N ASP A 229 -6.22 -15.65 9.02
CA ASP A 229 -6.16 -16.36 10.30
C ASP A 229 -6.13 -15.36 11.48
N ASN A 230 -7.12 -15.48 12.38
CA ASN A 230 -7.32 -14.60 13.54
C ASN A 230 -7.30 -13.09 13.20
N ASN A 231 -7.70 -12.72 11.98
CA ASN A 231 -7.69 -11.34 11.50
C ASN A 231 -9.07 -10.90 11.02
N LYS A 232 -9.89 -10.46 11.99
CA LYS A 232 -11.28 -10.05 11.74
C LYS A 232 -11.39 -8.95 10.68
N LEU A 233 -10.46 -7.99 10.64
CA LEU A 233 -10.47 -6.90 9.65
C LEU A 233 -10.42 -7.44 8.22
N TYR A 234 -9.56 -8.44 7.96
CA TYR A 234 -9.46 -9.03 6.62
C TYR A 234 -10.63 -9.97 6.32
N GLN A 235 -11.15 -10.69 7.33
CA GLN A 235 -12.35 -11.51 7.19
C GLN A 235 -13.55 -10.62 6.83
N ASP A 236 -13.79 -9.55 7.58
CA ASP A 236 -14.89 -8.61 7.31
C ASP A 236 -14.78 -7.95 5.92
N ARG A 237 -13.56 -7.74 5.41
CA ARG A 237 -13.35 -7.16 4.07
C ARG A 237 -13.64 -8.13 2.94
N TYR A 238 -13.23 -9.39 3.07
CA TYR A 238 -13.12 -10.28 1.91
C TYR A 238 -13.72 -11.66 2.10
N TRP A 239 -14.03 -12.13 3.33
CA TRP A 239 -14.49 -13.49 3.56
C TRP A 239 -16.01 -13.58 3.40
N HIS A 240 -16.50 -13.37 2.17
CA HIS A 240 -17.92 -13.39 1.81
C HIS A 240 -18.14 -14.24 0.57
N ASP A 241 -19.27 -14.94 0.51
CA ASP A 241 -19.68 -15.82 -0.59
C ASP A 241 -19.50 -15.17 -1.97
N ARG A 242 -19.91 -13.90 -2.09
CA ARG A 242 -19.83 -13.16 -3.36
C ARG A 242 -18.40 -13.02 -3.84
N TYR A 243 -17.44 -12.77 -2.94
CA TYR A 243 -16.04 -12.65 -3.33
C TYR A 243 -15.43 -13.99 -3.72
N PHE A 244 -15.78 -15.09 -3.04
CA PHE A 244 -15.32 -16.42 -3.45
C PHE A 244 -15.86 -16.80 -4.82
N LYS A 245 -17.15 -16.54 -5.10
CA LYS A 245 -17.73 -16.72 -6.42
C LYS A 245 -16.97 -15.91 -7.49
N SER A 246 -16.75 -14.63 -7.24
CA SER A 246 -16.02 -13.76 -8.18
C SER A 246 -14.58 -14.19 -8.39
N VAL A 247 -13.92 -14.75 -7.37
CA VAL A 247 -12.56 -15.31 -7.51
C VAL A 247 -12.55 -16.52 -8.45
N GLU A 248 -13.55 -17.40 -8.40
CA GLU A 248 -13.65 -18.52 -9.32
C GLU A 248 -13.93 -18.04 -10.75
N GLU A 249 -14.81 -17.06 -10.93
CA GLU A 249 -15.07 -16.45 -12.24
C GLU A 249 -13.82 -15.76 -12.80
N LEU A 250 -13.08 -14.98 -12.00
CA LEU A 250 -11.80 -14.37 -12.38
C LEU A 250 -10.72 -15.42 -12.70
N ARG A 251 -10.72 -16.57 -12.03
CA ARG A 251 -9.81 -17.68 -12.32
C ARG A 251 -10.09 -18.27 -13.71
N GLU A 252 -11.35 -18.43 -14.09
CA GLU A 252 -11.71 -18.89 -15.43
C GLU A 252 -11.32 -17.87 -16.50
N ILE A 253 -11.51 -16.57 -16.25
CA ILE A 253 -11.05 -15.49 -17.13
C ILE A 253 -9.51 -15.58 -17.31
N ALA A 254 -8.76 -15.68 -16.20
CA ALA A 254 -7.31 -15.81 -16.25
C ALA A 254 -6.87 -17.04 -17.06
N ARG A 255 -7.50 -18.18 -16.84
CA ARG A 255 -7.25 -19.43 -17.58
C ARG A 255 -7.46 -19.28 -19.09
N HIS A 256 -8.54 -18.63 -19.51
CA HIS A 256 -8.83 -18.36 -20.92
C HIS A 256 -7.78 -17.41 -21.54
N ALA A 257 -7.32 -16.43 -20.77
CA ALA A 257 -6.23 -15.53 -21.18
C ALA A 257 -4.83 -16.15 -21.13
N GLY A 258 -4.70 -17.45 -20.76
CA GLY A 258 -3.41 -18.13 -20.62
C GLY A 258 -2.55 -17.61 -19.47
N ARG A 259 -3.17 -16.99 -18.43
CA ARG A 259 -2.49 -16.36 -17.30
C ARG A 259 -2.84 -17.02 -15.96
N SER A 260 -2.01 -16.79 -14.96
CA SER A 260 -2.40 -17.07 -13.57
C SER A 260 -3.34 -15.99 -13.04
N LEU A 261 -4.14 -16.31 -12.01
CA LEU A 261 -5.00 -15.31 -11.35
C LEU A 261 -4.18 -14.17 -10.72
N VAL A 262 -2.97 -14.45 -10.24
CA VAL A 262 -2.02 -13.44 -9.74
C VAL A 262 -1.58 -12.52 -10.87
N SER A 263 -1.24 -13.08 -12.03
CA SER A 263 -0.87 -12.29 -13.21
C SER A 263 -2.03 -11.42 -13.70
N LEU A 264 -3.25 -11.97 -13.78
CA LEU A 264 -4.44 -11.18 -14.13
C LEU A 264 -4.58 -9.97 -13.20
N ALA A 265 -4.51 -10.17 -11.89
CA ALA A 265 -4.68 -9.09 -10.89
C ALA A 265 -3.57 -8.04 -10.96
N LEU A 266 -2.31 -8.44 -11.10
CA LEU A 266 -1.18 -7.52 -11.15
C LEU A 266 -1.12 -6.77 -12.49
N SER A 267 -1.33 -7.46 -13.61
CA SER A 267 -1.38 -6.84 -14.94
C SER A 267 -2.50 -5.81 -15.04
N TRP A 268 -3.67 -6.12 -14.47
CA TRP A 268 -4.77 -5.17 -14.41
C TRP A 268 -4.38 -3.89 -13.67
N LEU A 269 -3.80 -3.99 -12.48
CA LEU A 269 -3.36 -2.82 -11.70
C LEU A 269 -2.27 -2.02 -12.40
N LEU A 270 -1.27 -2.70 -12.97
CA LEU A 270 -0.09 -2.05 -13.54
C LEU A 270 -0.35 -1.38 -14.89
N HIS A 271 -1.27 -1.91 -15.69
CA HIS A 271 -1.44 -1.49 -17.08
C HIS A 271 -2.80 -0.86 -17.39
N HIS A 272 -3.82 -1.08 -16.56
CA HIS A 272 -5.21 -0.71 -16.87
C HIS A 272 -5.86 0.17 -15.83
N THR A 273 -5.08 0.70 -14.89
CA THR A 273 -5.57 1.63 -13.86
C THR A 273 -4.70 2.89 -13.80
N ALA A 274 -5.20 3.92 -13.11
CA ALA A 274 -4.46 5.15 -12.84
C ALA A 274 -3.53 5.03 -11.62
N SER A 275 -3.17 3.81 -11.19
CA SER A 275 -2.25 3.61 -10.08
C SER A 275 -0.81 3.93 -10.49
N ASP A 276 -0.13 4.80 -9.74
CA ASP A 276 1.28 5.11 -9.99
C ASP A 276 2.18 3.97 -9.53
N VAL A 277 1.89 3.39 -8.36
CA VAL A 277 2.68 2.32 -7.73
C VAL A 277 1.78 1.27 -7.11
N VAL A 278 2.17 0.00 -7.23
CA VAL A 278 1.50 -1.16 -6.61
C VAL A 278 2.38 -1.76 -5.53
N ILE A 279 1.84 -1.89 -4.30
CA ILE A 279 2.55 -2.50 -3.18
C ILE A 279 2.38 -4.01 -3.23
N LEU A 280 3.45 -4.73 -3.51
CA LEU A 280 3.55 -6.18 -3.43
C LEU A 280 3.91 -6.63 -2.02
N GLY A 281 3.31 -7.73 -1.57
CA GLY A 281 3.71 -8.45 -0.38
C GLY A 281 4.07 -9.89 -0.72
N ALA A 282 5.05 -10.45 -0.01
CA ALA A 282 5.39 -11.86 -0.10
C ALA A 282 5.79 -12.39 1.29
N SER A 283 5.52 -13.66 1.56
CA SER A 283 5.91 -14.35 2.79
C SER A 283 6.98 -15.44 2.55
N SER A 284 7.47 -15.54 1.32
CA SER A 284 8.58 -16.41 0.92
C SER A 284 9.23 -15.89 -0.36
N LEU A 285 10.47 -16.30 -0.62
CA LEU A 285 11.19 -15.98 -1.85
C LEU A 285 10.48 -16.54 -3.08
N GLN A 286 9.88 -17.73 -2.95
CA GLN A 286 9.10 -18.33 -4.02
C GLN A 286 7.93 -17.42 -4.41
N GLN A 287 7.11 -16.99 -3.44
CA GLN A 287 5.99 -16.07 -3.70
C GLN A 287 6.44 -14.73 -4.31
N LEU A 288 7.57 -14.20 -3.84
CA LEU A 288 8.12 -12.97 -4.43
C LEU A 288 8.47 -13.18 -5.90
N ASN A 289 9.16 -14.27 -6.24
CA ASN A 289 9.53 -14.57 -7.63
C ASN A 289 8.30 -14.83 -8.51
N GLU A 290 7.27 -15.52 -7.99
CA GLU A 290 5.99 -15.71 -8.69
C GLU A 290 5.30 -14.38 -8.98
N ASN A 291 5.24 -13.47 -7.98
CA ASN A 291 4.65 -12.14 -8.15
C ASN A 291 5.44 -11.28 -9.14
N LEU A 292 6.77 -11.31 -9.08
CA LEU A 292 7.63 -10.58 -10.02
C LEU A 292 7.44 -11.11 -11.45
N GLY A 293 7.48 -12.43 -11.65
CA GLY A 293 7.21 -13.03 -12.96
C GLY A 293 5.84 -12.67 -13.51
N ALA A 294 4.80 -12.75 -12.67
CA ALA A 294 3.44 -12.36 -13.03
C ALA A 294 3.31 -10.88 -13.45
N SER A 295 4.07 -9.98 -12.82
CA SER A 295 4.06 -8.55 -13.16
C SER A 295 4.74 -8.21 -14.49
N GLU A 296 5.53 -9.12 -15.05
CA GLU A 296 6.25 -8.94 -16.32
C GLU A 296 5.44 -9.40 -17.55
N GLU A 297 4.30 -10.04 -17.37
CA GLU A 297 3.49 -10.59 -18.47
C GLU A 297 2.80 -9.52 -19.35
N GLY A 298 2.87 -8.24 -18.97
CA GLY A 298 2.35 -7.13 -19.76
C GLY A 298 0.83 -6.95 -19.67
N PRO A 299 0.24 -6.06 -20.52
CA PRO A 299 -1.16 -5.69 -20.46
C PRO A 299 -2.11 -6.86 -20.79
N LEU A 300 -3.34 -6.73 -20.36
CA LEU A 300 -4.45 -7.62 -20.72
C LEU A 300 -5.06 -7.16 -22.05
N ASP A 301 -5.64 -8.09 -22.80
CA ASP A 301 -6.46 -7.74 -23.98
C ASP A 301 -7.82 -7.18 -23.58
N GLU A 302 -8.51 -6.60 -24.54
CA GLU A 302 -9.81 -5.92 -24.34
C GLU A 302 -10.91 -6.89 -23.89
N GLU A 303 -10.91 -8.13 -24.38
CA GLU A 303 -11.89 -9.15 -24.00
C GLU A 303 -11.72 -9.52 -22.51
N THR A 304 -10.49 -9.77 -22.08
CA THR A 304 -10.15 -10.06 -20.69
C THR A 304 -10.50 -8.89 -19.76
N LEU A 305 -10.23 -7.65 -20.18
CA LEU A 305 -10.59 -6.46 -19.41
C LEU A 305 -12.09 -6.31 -19.23
N ASN A 306 -12.86 -6.43 -20.32
CA ASN A 306 -14.32 -6.34 -20.28
C ASN A 306 -14.92 -7.43 -19.37
N ALA A 307 -14.36 -8.63 -19.37
CA ALA A 307 -14.80 -9.70 -18.48
C ALA A 307 -14.51 -9.36 -17.00
N CYS A 308 -13.33 -8.80 -16.69
CA CYS A 308 -13.01 -8.31 -15.34
C CYS A 308 -13.95 -7.17 -14.91
N ASP A 309 -14.29 -6.26 -15.80
CA ASP A 309 -15.21 -5.15 -15.53
C ASP A 309 -16.61 -5.65 -15.23
N GLN A 310 -17.08 -6.68 -15.94
CA GLN A 310 -18.38 -7.30 -15.67
C GLN A 310 -18.45 -7.89 -14.26
N ILE A 311 -17.39 -8.60 -13.81
CA ILE A 311 -17.30 -9.13 -12.43
C ILE A 311 -17.44 -8.00 -11.41
N TRP A 312 -16.75 -6.87 -11.63
CA TRP A 312 -16.88 -5.72 -10.74
C TRP A 312 -18.27 -5.12 -10.73
N GLN A 313 -18.92 -4.98 -11.90
CA GLN A 313 -20.29 -4.48 -11.99
C GLN A 313 -21.25 -5.36 -11.19
N ASP A 314 -21.12 -6.68 -11.29
CA ASP A 314 -21.94 -7.63 -10.55
C ASP A 314 -21.69 -7.57 -9.03
N LEU A 315 -20.43 -7.39 -8.62
CA LEU A 315 -20.07 -7.19 -7.21
C LEU A 315 -20.61 -5.88 -6.64
N ARG A 316 -20.45 -4.80 -7.37
CA ARG A 316 -20.94 -3.46 -6.99
C ARG A 316 -22.46 -3.43 -6.90
N GLY A 317 -23.12 -4.15 -7.81
CA GLY A 317 -24.57 -4.09 -7.97
C GLY A 317 -25.06 -2.80 -8.65
N PRO A 318 -26.37 -2.62 -8.80
CA PRO A 318 -26.98 -1.50 -9.51
C PRO A 318 -26.98 -0.22 -8.68
N LEU A 319 -25.81 0.36 -8.43
CA LEU A 319 -25.69 1.64 -7.74
C LEU A 319 -25.63 2.79 -8.76
N PRO A 320 -26.62 3.70 -8.81
CA PRO A 320 -26.56 4.90 -9.63
C PRO A 320 -25.36 5.78 -9.21
N VAL A 321 -24.65 6.29 -10.20
CA VAL A 321 -23.58 7.27 -9.96
C VAL A 321 -24.21 8.65 -9.77
N TYR A 322 -23.96 9.29 -8.62
CA TYR A 322 -24.54 10.61 -8.31
C TYR A 322 -23.74 11.76 -8.95
N ASN A 323 -22.47 11.56 -9.23
CA ASN A 323 -21.58 12.52 -9.89
C ASN A 323 -21.43 12.17 -11.38
N ARG A 324 -21.31 13.19 -12.24
CA ARG A 324 -21.16 13.05 -13.68
C ARG A 324 -19.95 13.83 -14.19
#